data_84468da9a3b45b3de57d3e36266facd1
#
_entry.id   84468da9a3b45b3de57d3e36266facd1
#
_cell.length_a   1.000
_cell.length_b   1.000
_cell.length_c   1.000
_cell.angle_alpha   90.00
_cell.angle_beta   90.00
_cell.angle_gamma   90.00
#
_symmetry.space_group_name_H-M   'P 1'
#
loop_
_entity.id
_entity.type
_entity.pdbx_description
1 polymer ?
#
loop_
_entity_poly.entity_id
_entity_poly.type
_entity_poly.pdbx_seq_one_letter_code
_entity_poly.pdbx_strand_id
1 'polypeptide(L)'
;MLFTPGIFIVMLFISSNTFGLQSYSVVLMWGSEGSKIAEFNYPHSIVVDPTGHVYVTDENNNRVQEFDSNGTFIRKWGSNGSSEGQFLKPEGIDLDSSGNVYVADTGNSRIQKFTSNGTFINKWGSEGLDDGQFSGHAHGVDINQANSVYIVDRDNSNIQMFSNNGVFITKWGSNGSNDGEFNKPHSSAVDNDGNVYVSDMFNFRVQKFTSNGTFINKWGSYGSGNGQFKQPAGIATDAFSNVYVVDKSNNNIQKFTNNGTFITKWASKGNEKGQISGAEDIFVDSSGDVYVADTGNSRIQKFNTY
;
A
#
# COMPACT_ATOMS: atom_id res chain seq x y z
N MET A 1 14.78 0.18 74.88
CA MET A 1 15.05 0.49 73.46
C MET A 1 13.98 -0.23 72.60
N LEU A 2 12.99 0.51 72.17
CA LEU A 2 11.94 -0.03 71.34
C LEU A 2 12.23 0.33 69.87
N PHE A 3 12.44 -0.68 69.01
CA PHE A 3 12.60 -0.49 67.58
C PHE A 3 11.20 -0.44 66.91
N THR A 4 10.86 0.66 66.29
CA THR A 4 9.70 0.76 65.37
C THR A 4 10.11 0.31 63.97
N PRO A 5 9.34 -0.56 63.30
CA PRO A 5 9.61 -0.92 61.91
C PRO A 5 9.10 0.19 60.97
N GLY A 6 9.99 0.74 60.17
CA GLY A 6 9.66 1.68 59.11
C GLY A 6 8.91 0.96 57.96
N ILE A 7 7.74 1.47 57.61
CA ILE A 7 6.99 1.04 56.42
C ILE A 7 7.59 1.70 55.18
N PHE A 8 8.24 0.91 54.31
CA PHE A 8 8.63 1.37 52.99
C PHE A 8 7.41 1.27 52.04
N ILE A 9 6.84 2.44 51.68
CA ILE A 9 5.85 2.52 50.62
C ILE A 9 6.60 2.56 49.28
N VAL A 10 6.58 1.48 48.54
CA VAL A 10 7.01 1.48 47.13
C VAL A 10 5.89 2.08 46.31
N MET A 11 6.06 3.36 45.89
CA MET A 11 5.21 3.94 44.87
C MET A 11 5.55 3.33 43.52
N LEU A 12 4.68 2.43 43.04
CA LEU A 12 4.68 2.01 41.65
C LEU A 12 4.15 3.18 40.80
N PHE A 13 5.04 3.86 40.08
CA PHE A 13 4.63 4.76 39.03
C PHE A 13 4.16 3.90 37.82
N ILE A 14 2.86 3.68 37.74
CA ILE A 14 2.24 3.18 36.50
C ILE A 14 2.18 4.40 35.58
N SER A 15 3.12 4.49 34.63
CA SER A 15 2.98 5.42 33.52
C SER A 15 1.82 4.93 32.66
N SER A 16 0.64 5.48 32.83
CA SER A 16 -0.43 5.36 31.85
C SER A 16 0.03 6.12 30.61
N ASN A 17 0.57 5.41 29.61
CA ASN A 17 0.66 5.91 28.27
C ASN A 17 -0.78 6.09 27.77
N THR A 18 -1.37 7.25 28.04
CA THR A 18 -2.50 7.73 27.29
C THR A 18 -1.98 8.03 25.89
N PHE A 19 -2.09 7.06 24.96
CA PHE A 19 -2.03 7.36 23.54
C PHE A 19 -3.14 8.38 23.29
N GLY A 20 -2.79 9.66 23.14
CA GLY A 20 -3.71 10.65 22.64
C GLY A 20 -4.30 10.11 21.34
N LEU A 21 -5.63 10.20 21.18
CA LEU A 21 -6.29 9.79 19.94
C LEU A 21 -5.65 10.59 18.79
N GLN A 22 -4.79 9.94 18.02
CA GLN A 22 -4.17 10.55 16.86
C GLN A 22 -5.27 10.81 15.83
N SER A 23 -5.57 12.07 15.57
CA SER A 23 -6.58 12.46 14.60
C SER A 23 -5.95 12.81 13.28
N TYR A 24 -6.60 12.42 12.17
CA TYR A 24 -6.17 12.70 10.80
C TYR A 24 -7.10 13.72 10.16
N SER A 25 -6.53 14.73 9.52
CA SER A 25 -7.31 15.68 8.73
C SER A 25 -6.75 15.83 7.33
N VAL A 26 -7.63 16.07 6.36
CA VAL A 26 -7.21 16.32 4.97
C VAL A 26 -6.60 17.71 4.87
N VAL A 27 -5.35 17.76 4.44
CA VAL A 27 -4.62 19.01 4.18
C VAL A 27 -4.63 19.38 2.71
N LEU A 28 -4.72 18.38 1.81
CA LEU A 28 -4.74 18.59 0.37
C LEU A 28 -5.63 17.55 -0.33
N MET A 29 -6.26 17.98 -1.43
CA MET A 29 -7.08 17.11 -2.27
C MET A 29 -7.03 17.61 -3.70
N TRP A 30 -6.84 16.70 -4.68
CA TRP A 30 -6.85 17.05 -6.10
C TRP A 30 -7.37 15.89 -6.96
N GLY A 31 -7.71 16.20 -8.19
CA GLY A 31 -8.29 15.27 -9.15
C GLY A 31 -9.81 15.39 -9.27
N SER A 32 -10.31 14.93 -10.37
CA SER A 32 -11.73 14.77 -10.71
C SER A 32 -11.88 13.71 -11.77
N GLU A 33 -13.08 13.19 -11.99
CA GLU A 33 -13.34 12.20 -13.03
C GLU A 33 -13.07 12.75 -14.43
N GLY A 34 -12.32 11.98 -15.24
CA GLY A 34 -12.05 12.30 -16.62
C GLY A 34 -10.74 11.75 -17.17
N SER A 35 -10.31 12.27 -18.34
CA SER A 35 -9.12 11.82 -19.07
C SER A 35 -8.12 12.92 -19.39
N LYS A 36 -8.40 14.18 -19.03
CA LYS A 36 -7.46 15.28 -19.23
C LYS A 36 -6.32 15.23 -18.21
N ILE A 37 -5.46 16.22 -18.24
CA ILE A 37 -4.41 16.44 -17.25
C ILE A 37 -5.07 16.66 -15.88
N ALA A 38 -4.54 16.00 -14.84
CA ALA A 38 -5.05 16.03 -13.47
C ALA A 38 -6.49 15.52 -13.28
N GLU A 39 -7.12 14.98 -14.32
CA GLU A 39 -8.33 14.15 -14.19
C GLU A 39 -7.94 12.67 -14.11
N PHE A 40 -8.76 11.87 -13.45
CA PHE A 40 -8.54 10.44 -13.26
C PHE A 40 -9.77 9.63 -13.70
N ASN A 41 -9.53 8.43 -14.21
CA ASN A 41 -10.54 7.41 -14.36
C ASN A 41 -10.06 6.13 -13.65
N TYR A 42 -10.51 5.95 -12.42
CA TYR A 42 -10.06 4.89 -11.53
C TYR A 42 -8.58 5.04 -11.14
N PRO A 43 -8.18 6.11 -10.38
CA PRO A 43 -6.82 6.18 -9.80
C PRO A 43 -6.65 4.99 -8.86
N HIS A 44 -5.66 4.10 -9.17
CA HIS A 44 -5.57 2.81 -8.48
C HIS A 44 -4.51 2.84 -7.37
N SER A 45 -3.28 3.14 -7.70
CA SER A 45 -2.17 3.11 -6.73
C SER A 45 -1.40 4.43 -6.73
N ILE A 46 -0.72 4.70 -5.62
CA ILE A 46 -0.04 5.96 -5.34
C ILE A 46 1.27 5.72 -4.61
N VAL A 47 2.32 6.42 -5.03
CA VAL A 47 3.61 6.46 -4.34
C VAL A 47 4.17 7.89 -4.34
N VAL A 48 4.95 8.23 -3.32
CA VAL A 48 5.58 9.56 -3.17
C VAL A 48 7.10 9.38 -3.04
N ASP A 49 7.85 10.12 -3.84
CA ASP A 49 9.30 10.10 -3.76
C ASP A 49 9.83 10.96 -2.58
N PRO A 50 11.11 10.83 -2.19
CA PRO A 50 11.68 11.61 -1.10
C PRO A 50 11.70 13.13 -1.31
N THR A 51 11.44 13.61 -2.54
CA THR A 51 11.34 15.05 -2.86
C THR A 51 9.90 15.57 -2.79
N GLY A 52 8.94 14.66 -2.58
CA GLY A 52 7.51 14.96 -2.47
C GLY A 52 6.75 14.88 -3.80
N HIS A 53 7.36 14.37 -4.87
CA HIS A 53 6.62 14.11 -6.11
C HIS A 53 5.72 12.89 -5.94
N VAL A 54 4.49 13.00 -6.41
CA VAL A 54 3.43 12.00 -6.28
C VAL A 54 3.17 11.35 -7.63
N TYR A 55 3.30 10.03 -7.68
CA TYR A 55 3.04 9.22 -8.88
C TYR A 55 1.75 8.42 -8.67
N VAL A 56 0.85 8.48 -9.65
CA VAL A 56 -0.47 7.81 -9.56
C VAL A 56 -0.72 7.00 -10.84
N THR A 57 -1.08 5.73 -10.68
CA THR A 57 -1.61 4.93 -11.78
C THR A 57 -3.07 5.33 -12.03
N ASP A 58 -3.38 5.67 -13.27
CA ASP A 58 -4.70 6.08 -13.74
C ASP A 58 -5.22 4.96 -14.66
N GLU A 59 -5.77 3.91 -14.01
CA GLU A 59 -6.00 2.57 -14.57
C GLU A 59 -6.75 2.58 -15.89
N ASN A 60 -7.95 3.16 -15.91
CA ASN A 60 -8.79 3.14 -17.10
C ASN A 60 -8.32 4.12 -18.18
N ASN A 61 -7.45 5.08 -17.84
CA ASN A 61 -6.79 5.94 -18.80
C ASN A 61 -5.44 5.36 -19.29
N ASN A 62 -5.02 4.19 -18.78
CA ASN A 62 -3.81 3.46 -19.19
C ASN A 62 -2.55 4.34 -19.13
N ARG A 63 -2.36 5.06 -18.02
CA ARG A 63 -1.25 6.00 -17.84
C ARG A 63 -0.79 6.09 -16.39
N VAL A 64 0.37 6.67 -16.20
CA VAL A 64 0.84 7.22 -14.92
C VAL A 64 0.81 8.74 -15.01
N GLN A 65 0.42 9.42 -13.95
CA GLN A 65 0.51 10.87 -13.79
C GLN A 65 1.43 11.21 -12.62
N GLU A 66 2.29 12.22 -12.78
CA GLU A 66 3.18 12.76 -11.76
C GLU A 66 2.74 14.18 -11.37
N PHE A 67 2.75 14.44 -10.07
CA PHE A 67 2.37 15.73 -9.46
C PHE A 67 3.47 16.17 -8.49
N ASP A 68 3.54 17.48 -8.22
CA ASP A 68 4.34 18.01 -7.11
C ASP A 68 3.64 17.77 -5.76
N SER A 69 4.31 18.12 -4.68
CA SER A 69 3.80 17.99 -3.30
C SER A 69 2.52 18.79 -3.00
N ASN A 70 2.15 19.73 -3.89
CA ASN A 70 0.94 20.53 -3.81
C ASN A 70 -0.19 20.02 -4.73
N GLY A 71 0.01 18.85 -5.37
CA GLY A 71 -0.95 18.29 -6.31
C GLY A 71 -0.98 18.97 -7.68
N THR A 72 0.04 19.79 -8.02
CA THR A 72 0.17 20.40 -9.33
C THR A 72 0.73 19.38 -10.32
N PHE A 73 0.07 19.23 -11.47
CA PHE A 73 0.52 18.30 -12.51
C PHE A 73 1.91 18.66 -13.05
N ILE A 74 2.79 17.66 -13.14
CA ILE A 74 4.13 17.79 -13.73
C ILE A 74 4.18 17.13 -15.11
N ARG A 75 3.86 15.83 -15.18
CA ARG A 75 3.90 15.05 -16.43
C ARG A 75 3.02 13.80 -16.36
N LYS A 76 2.90 13.16 -17.52
CA LYS A 76 2.28 11.84 -17.64
C LYS A 76 2.98 11.02 -18.71
N TRP A 77 2.90 9.70 -18.60
CA TRP A 77 3.31 8.77 -19.65
C TRP A 77 2.39 7.56 -19.67
N GLY A 78 2.49 6.80 -20.75
CA GLY A 78 1.62 5.66 -21.00
C GLY A 78 0.47 5.98 -21.96
N SER A 79 0.00 4.94 -22.60
CA SER A 79 -1.18 4.89 -23.46
C SER A 79 -1.65 3.45 -23.57
N ASN A 80 -2.89 3.22 -24.00
CA ASN A 80 -3.43 1.87 -24.16
C ASN A 80 -2.60 1.05 -25.17
N GLY A 81 -2.15 -0.14 -24.78
CA GLY A 81 -1.43 -1.08 -25.63
C GLY A 81 -0.51 -2.02 -24.87
N SER A 82 0.31 -2.79 -25.64
CA SER A 82 1.23 -3.79 -25.12
C SER A 82 2.71 -3.55 -25.47
N SER A 83 3.01 -2.49 -26.22
CA SER A 83 4.39 -2.09 -26.50
C SER A 83 5.11 -1.55 -25.26
N GLU A 84 6.40 -1.30 -25.34
CA GLU A 84 7.18 -0.66 -24.27
C GLU A 84 6.65 0.74 -24.01
N GLY A 85 6.41 1.05 -22.72
CA GLY A 85 5.80 2.30 -22.29
C GLY A 85 4.29 2.42 -22.53
N GLN A 86 3.63 1.41 -23.11
CA GLN A 86 2.19 1.31 -23.16
C GLN A 86 1.67 0.44 -22.02
N PHE A 87 0.45 0.66 -21.57
CA PHE A 87 -0.19 -0.07 -20.50
C PHE A 87 -1.56 -0.61 -20.91
N LEU A 88 -1.98 -1.68 -20.24
CA LEU A 88 -3.35 -2.13 -20.21
C LEU A 88 -3.75 -2.29 -18.75
N LYS A 89 -4.55 -1.33 -18.25
CA LYS A 89 -5.00 -1.29 -16.85
C LYS A 89 -3.82 -1.38 -15.86
N PRO A 90 -2.93 -0.36 -15.79
CA PRO A 90 -1.87 -0.32 -14.80
C PRO A 90 -2.47 -0.16 -13.40
N GLU A 91 -2.09 -1.01 -12.46
CA GLU A 91 -2.60 -1.00 -11.09
C GLU A 91 -1.50 -0.58 -10.08
N GLY A 92 -0.66 -1.48 -9.63
CA GLY A 92 0.38 -1.17 -8.63
C GLY A 92 1.50 -0.27 -9.15
N ILE A 93 2.04 0.59 -8.28
CA ILE A 93 3.19 1.45 -8.57
C ILE A 93 4.07 1.60 -7.33
N ASP A 94 5.39 1.53 -7.49
CA ASP A 94 6.33 1.88 -6.43
C ASP A 94 7.68 2.37 -7.02
N LEU A 95 8.57 2.86 -6.16
CA LEU A 95 9.85 3.48 -6.50
C LEU A 95 11.03 2.73 -5.88
N ASP A 96 12.11 2.55 -6.64
CA ASP A 96 13.38 2.12 -6.05
C ASP A 96 14.15 3.32 -5.42
N SER A 97 15.21 3.02 -4.68
CA SER A 97 16.04 4.03 -4.00
C SER A 97 16.74 5.02 -4.97
N SER A 98 16.75 4.73 -6.26
CA SER A 98 17.28 5.59 -7.32
C SER A 98 16.18 6.46 -7.97
N GLY A 99 14.92 6.32 -7.52
CA GLY A 99 13.76 7.01 -8.07
C GLY A 99 13.23 6.40 -9.37
N ASN A 100 13.64 5.17 -9.74
CA ASN A 100 13.00 4.50 -10.87
C ASN A 100 11.61 4.01 -10.47
N VAL A 101 10.67 4.14 -11.39
CA VAL A 101 9.25 3.83 -11.22
C VAL A 101 8.95 2.43 -11.74
N TYR A 102 8.33 1.60 -10.92
CA TYR A 102 7.89 0.26 -11.29
C TYR A 102 6.37 0.23 -11.32
N VAL A 103 5.82 -0.27 -12.41
CA VAL A 103 4.37 -0.29 -12.65
C VAL A 103 3.93 -1.71 -12.97
N ALA A 104 2.93 -2.20 -12.23
CA ALA A 104 2.22 -3.41 -12.62
C ALA A 104 1.31 -3.08 -13.81
N ASP A 105 1.70 -3.55 -14.98
CA ASP A 105 0.92 -3.47 -16.22
C ASP A 105 0.00 -4.69 -16.29
N THR A 106 -1.02 -4.64 -15.44
CA THR A 106 -1.84 -5.77 -14.99
C THR A 106 -2.47 -6.51 -16.13
N GLY A 107 -3.15 -5.80 -17.04
CA GLY A 107 -3.80 -6.42 -18.18
C GLY A 107 -2.84 -7.00 -19.23
N ASN A 108 -1.54 -6.69 -19.16
CA ASN A 108 -0.47 -7.29 -19.95
C ASN A 108 0.35 -8.34 -19.17
N SER A 109 -0.03 -8.68 -17.93
CA SER A 109 0.65 -9.67 -17.07
C SER A 109 2.15 -9.44 -16.92
N ARG A 110 2.57 -8.18 -16.74
CA ARG A 110 3.98 -7.80 -16.66
C ARG A 110 4.24 -6.63 -15.72
N ILE A 111 5.48 -6.46 -15.35
CA ILE A 111 5.98 -5.25 -14.68
C ILE A 111 6.79 -4.44 -15.70
N GLN A 112 6.63 -3.13 -15.69
CA GLN A 112 7.46 -2.22 -16.45
C GLN A 112 8.22 -1.27 -15.51
N LYS A 113 9.52 -1.09 -15.77
CA LYS A 113 10.39 -0.16 -15.05
C LYS A 113 10.70 1.06 -15.91
N PHE A 114 10.63 2.24 -15.29
CA PHE A 114 10.90 3.53 -15.92
C PHE A 114 11.88 4.34 -15.08
N THR A 115 12.52 5.33 -15.67
CA THR A 115 13.16 6.41 -14.92
C THR A 115 12.08 7.29 -14.28
N SER A 116 12.45 8.15 -13.33
CA SER A 116 11.53 9.11 -12.69
C SER A 116 10.82 10.04 -13.68
N ASN A 117 11.39 10.25 -14.87
CA ASN A 117 10.77 11.09 -15.90
C ASN A 117 9.92 10.30 -16.92
N GLY A 118 9.66 9.00 -16.67
CA GLY A 118 8.81 8.15 -17.52
C GLY A 118 9.50 7.53 -18.73
N THR A 119 10.84 7.56 -18.82
CA THR A 119 11.57 6.86 -19.87
C THR A 119 11.65 5.37 -19.55
N PHE A 120 11.22 4.52 -20.49
CA PHE A 120 11.26 3.06 -20.33
C PHE A 120 12.69 2.53 -20.12
N ILE A 121 12.85 1.63 -19.16
CA ILE A 121 14.13 0.98 -18.85
C ILE A 121 14.07 -0.52 -19.14
N ASN A 122 13.09 -1.23 -18.56
CA ASN A 122 13.00 -2.68 -18.60
C ASN A 122 11.56 -3.16 -18.37
N LYS A 123 11.30 -4.43 -18.72
CA LYS A 123 10.06 -5.13 -18.40
C LYS A 123 10.33 -6.61 -18.17
N TRP A 124 9.48 -7.25 -17.36
CA TRP A 124 9.48 -8.70 -17.15
C TRP A 124 8.09 -9.19 -16.79
N GLY A 125 7.90 -10.49 -16.86
CA GLY A 125 6.62 -11.14 -16.65
C GLY A 125 5.91 -11.50 -17.95
N SER A 126 5.05 -12.46 -17.85
CA SER A 126 4.12 -12.92 -18.89
C SER A 126 2.96 -13.65 -18.23
N GLU A 127 1.87 -13.88 -18.93
CA GLU A 127 0.76 -14.66 -18.42
C GLU A 127 1.16 -16.12 -18.13
N GLY A 128 0.80 -16.65 -16.95
CA GLY A 128 1.05 -18.04 -16.57
C GLY A 128 1.14 -18.27 -15.06
N LEU A 129 1.60 -19.49 -14.70
CA LEU A 129 1.67 -19.98 -13.31
C LEU A 129 3.10 -20.28 -12.84
N ASP A 130 4.06 -20.25 -13.75
CA ASP A 130 5.47 -20.54 -13.44
C ASP A 130 6.14 -19.36 -12.71
N ASP A 131 7.37 -19.57 -12.27
CA ASP A 131 8.18 -18.54 -11.63
C ASP A 131 8.42 -17.38 -12.61
N GLY A 132 8.08 -16.16 -12.15
CA GLY A 132 8.17 -14.94 -12.96
C GLY A 132 7.02 -14.73 -13.93
N GLN A 133 6.00 -15.60 -13.93
CA GLN A 133 4.75 -15.41 -14.66
C GLN A 133 3.64 -14.94 -13.71
N PHE A 134 2.62 -14.28 -14.25
CA PHE A 134 1.48 -13.74 -13.51
C PHE A 134 0.16 -14.20 -14.15
N SER A 135 -0.86 -14.42 -13.35
CA SER A 135 -2.16 -14.95 -13.80
C SER A 135 -3.11 -13.91 -14.41
N GLY A 136 -2.59 -12.89 -15.08
CA GLY A 136 -3.42 -11.78 -15.59
C GLY A 136 -3.69 -10.67 -14.56
N HIS A 137 -3.24 -10.81 -13.31
CA HIS A 137 -3.36 -9.80 -12.25
C HIS A 137 -2.07 -9.71 -11.41
N ALA A 138 -0.95 -9.26 -12.01
CA ALA A 138 0.13 -8.62 -11.27
C ALA A 138 -0.46 -7.33 -10.67
N HIS A 139 -0.76 -7.32 -9.38
CA HIS A 139 -1.60 -6.28 -8.78
C HIS A 139 -0.79 -5.25 -7.98
N GLY A 140 -0.35 -5.60 -6.78
CA GLY A 140 0.47 -4.74 -5.93
C GLY A 140 1.95 -4.82 -6.32
N VAL A 141 2.64 -3.70 -6.28
CA VAL A 141 4.11 -3.60 -6.39
C VAL A 141 4.60 -2.90 -5.14
N ASP A 142 5.64 -3.44 -4.50
CA ASP A 142 6.30 -2.82 -3.36
C ASP A 142 7.80 -3.09 -3.39
N ILE A 143 8.63 -2.13 -3.00
CA ILE A 143 10.08 -2.20 -3.13
C ILE A 143 10.73 -1.87 -1.80
N ASN A 144 11.55 -2.78 -1.29
CA ASN A 144 12.29 -2.54 -0.06
C ASN A 144 13.55 -1.69 -0.27
N GLN A 145 14.16 -1.27 0.84
CA GLN A 145 15.39 -0.46 0.82
C GLN A 145 16.58 -1.16 0.13
N ALA A 146 16.58 -2.49 0.01
CA ALA A 146 17.57 -3.26 -0.73
C ALA A 146 17.25 -3.34 -2.23
N ASN A 147 16.21 -2.66 -2.70
CA ASN A 147 15.68 -2.69 -4.06
C ASN A 147 15.20 -4.08 -4.51
N SER A 148 14.75 -4.92 -3.58
CA SER A 148 14.00 -6.13 -3.91
C SER A 148 12.56 -5.75 -4.22
N VAL A 149 12.01 -6.30 -5.29
CA VAL A 149 10.67 -5.98 -5.81
C VAL A 149 9.72 -7.11 -5.43
N TYR A 150 8.67 -6.78 -4.70
CA TYR A 150 7.60 -7.71 -4.30
C TYR A 150 6.37 -7.44 -5.15
N ILE A 151 5.84 -8.48 -5.77
CA ILE A 151 4.66 -8.41 -6.63
C ILE A 151 3.57 -9.30 -6.04
N VAL A 152 2.41 -8.71 -5.83
CA VAL A 152 1.21 -9.46 -5.46
C VAL A 152 0.60 -10.04 -6.73
N ASP A 153 0.66 -11.36 -6.88
CA ASP A 153 -0.04 -12.07 -7.94
C ASP A 153 -1.40 -12.53 -7.41
N ARG A 154 -2.36 -11.66 -7.60
CA ARG A 154 -3.68 -11.76 -6.95
C ARG A 154 -4.42 -13.03 -7.31
N ASP A 155 -4.45 -13.40 -8.58
CA ASP A 155 -5.24 -14.52 -9.05
C ASP A 155 -4.54 -15.87 -8.79
N ASN A 156 -3.21 -15.90 -8.75
CA ASN A 156 -2.43 -17.06 -8.32
C ASN A 156 -2.32 -17.16 -6.78
N SER A 157 -2.84 -16.16 -6.04
CA SER A 157 -2.82 -16.14 -4.57
C SER A 157 -1.41 -16.30 -3.99
N ASN A 158 -0.42 -15.61 -4.55
CA ASN A 158 0.95 -15.64 -4.06
C ASN A 158 1.63 -14.26 -4.16
N ILE A 159 2.78 -14.17 -3.53
CA ILE A 159 3.70 -13.05 -3.63
C ILE A 159 4.95 -13.54 -4.33
N GLN A 160 5.42 -12.83 -5.34
CA GLN A 160 6.68 -13.12 -6.02
C GLN A 160 7.70 -12.01 -5.75
N MET A 161 8.92 -12.41 -5.42
CA MET A 161 10.04 -11.50 -5.16
C MET A 161 11.04 -11.55 -6.32
N PHE A 162 11.47 -10.37 -6.76
CA PHE A 162 12.44 -10.19 -7.85
C PHE A 162 13.57 -9.27 -7.41
N SER A 163 14.70 -9.35 -8.12
CA SER A 163 15.70 -8.30 -8.09
C SER A 163 15.19 -7.03 -8.79
N ASN A 164 15.89 -5.92 -8.62
CA ASN A 164 15.57 -4.64 -9.29
C ASN A 164 15.70 -4.69 -10.84
N ASN A 165 16.25 -5.76 -11.38
CA ASN A 165 16.35 -6.01 -12.83
C ASN A 165 15.36 -7.06 -13.32
N GLY A 166 14.41 -7.50 -12.47
CA GLY A 166 13.36 -8.44 -12.84
C GLY A 166 13.79 -9.91 -12.83
N VAL A 167 14.91 -10.27 -12.19
CA VAL A 167 15.28 -11.67 -12.01
C VAL A 167 14.48 -12.25 -10.84
N PHE A 168 13.74 -13.32 -11.09
CA PHE A 168 12.98 -14.04 -10.06
C PHE A 168 13.90 -14.56 -8.94
N ILE A 169 13.48 -14.39 -7.69
CA ILE A 169 14.24 -14.83 -6.51
C ILE A 169 13.48 -15.92 -5.77
N THR A 170 12.23 -15.67 -5.39
CA THR A 170 11.38 -16.62 -4.63
C THR A 170 9.92 -16.25 -4.77
N LYS A 171 9.03 -17.19 -4.41
CA LYS A 171 7.60 -16.93 -4.22
C LYS A 171 7.06 -17.71 -3.03
N TRP A 172 5.99 -17.20 -2.44
CA TRP A 172 5.26 -17.85 -1.37
C TRP A 172 3.77 -17.58 -1.45
N GLY A 173 3.01 -18.40 -0.79
CA GLY A 173 1.55 -18.33 -0.81
C GLY A 173 0.91 -19.29 -1.78
N SER A 174 -0.33 -19.61 -1.50
CA SER A 174 -1.23 -20.42 -2.32
C SER A 174 -2.67 -20.08 -1.97
N ASN A 175 -3.63 -20.47 -2.79
CA ASN A 175 -5.03 -20.21 -2.50
C ASN A 175 -5.49 -20.99 -1.24
N GLY A 176 -6.05 -20.26 -0.27
CA GLY A 176 -6.58 -20.84 0.96
C GLY A 176 -6.75 -19.82 2.09
N SER A 177 -6.92 -20.33 3.33
CA SER A 177 -7.17 -19.53 4.53
C SER A 177 -6.26 -19.84 5.72
N ASN A 178 -5.35 -20.82 5.60
CA ASN A 178 -4.34 -21.11 6.61
C ASN A 178 -3.28 -20.02 6.68
N ASP A 179 -2.33 -20.14 7.59
CA ASP A 179 -1.19 -19.24 7.69
C ASP A 179 -0.31 -19.39 6.45
N GLY A 180 0.00 -18.26 5.80
CA GLY A 180 0.74 -18.23 4.55
C GLY A 180 -0.08 -18.51 3.29
N GLU A 181 -1.34 -18.91 3.40
CA GLU A 181 -2.26 -19.00 2.26
C GLU A 181 -3.03 -17.68 2.09
N PHE A 182 -3.49 -17.39 0.87
CA PHE A 182 -4.21 -16.16 0.53
C PHE A 182 -5.51 -16.44 -0.22
N ASN A 183 -6.45 -15.51 -0.11
CA ASN A 183 -7.63 -15.48 -0.95
C ASN A 183 -7.73 -14.10 -1.61
N LYS A 184 -7.26 -14.00 -2.86
CA LYS A 184 -7.17 -12.75 -3.61
C LYS A 184 -6.42 -11.67 -2.82
N PRO A 185 -5.13 -11.85 -2.49
CA PRO A 185 -4.31 -10.80 -1.89
C PRO A 185 -4.34 -9.56 -2.79
N HIS A 186 -4.32 -8.37 -2.17
CA HIS A 186 -4.52 -7.13 -2.93
C HIS A 186 -3.24 -6.29 -3.04
N SER A 187 -2.63 -5.97 -1.93
CA SER A 187 -1.43 -5.14 -1.86
C SER A 187 -0.44 -5.66 -0.83
N SER A 188 0.79 -5.25 -0.94
CA SER A 188 1.84 -5.49 0.06
C SER A 188 2.46 -4.18 0.53
N ALA A 189 3.16 -4.22 1.65
CA ALA A 189 4.01 -3.14 2.14
C ALA A 189 5.21 -3.74 2.88
N VAL A 190 6.40 -3.16 2.71
CA VAL A 190 7.60 -3.61 3.42
C VAL A 190 8.03 -2.56 4.44
N ASP A 191 8.25 -2.99 5.69
CA ASP A 191 8.77 -2.10 6.72
C ASP A 191 10.31 -1.96 6.65
N ASN A 192 10.86 -1.05 7.48
CA ASN A 192 12.30 -0.79 7.53
C ASN A 192 13.13 -1.98 8.02
N ASP A 193 12.51 -2.94 8.71
CA ASP A 193 13.14 -4.19 9.15
C ASP A 193 13.09 -5.29 8.06
N GLY A 194 12.46 -5.01 6.93
CA GLY A 194 12.28 -5.91 5.79
C GLY A 194 11.12 -6.90 5.97
N ASN A 195 10.23 -6.71 6.94
CA ASN A 195 9.03 -7.55 7.03
C ASN A 195 8.01 -7.12 5.98
N VAL A 196 7.35 -8.11 5.37
CA VAL A 196 6.34 -7.92 4.32
C VAL A 196 4.95 -8.10 4.93
N TYR A 197 4.11 -7.10 4.76
CA TYR A 197 2.71 -7.14 5.15
C TYR A 197 1.85 -7.30 3.90
N VAL A 198 0.87 -8.18 3.93
CA VAL A 198 -0.01 -8.46 2.77
C VAL A 198 -1.46 -8.32 3.21
N SER A 199 -2.23 -7.52 2.48
CA SER A 199 -3.68 -7.46 2.62
C SER A 199 -4.31 -8.67 1.92
N ASP A 200 -4.87 -9.58 2.71
CA ASP A 200 -5.51 -10.83 2.28
C ASP A 200 -7.02 -10.61 2.19
N MET A 201 -7.44 -10.01 1.05
CA MET A 201 -8.71 -9.30 0.91
C MET A 201 -9.92 -10.14 1.29
N PHE A 202 -10.07 -11.35 0.74
CA PHE A 202 -11.24 -12.19 1.00
C PHE A 202 -11.08 -13.16 2.17
N ASN A 203 -9.93 -13.12 2.84
CA ASN A 203 -9.78 -13.68 4.19
C ASN A 203 -9.93 -12.60 5.29
N PHE A 204 -10.21 -11.33 4.90
CA PHE A 204 -10.51 -10.22 5.82
C PHE A 204 -9.41 -9.97 6.84
N ARG A 205 -8.15 -10.11 6.44
CA ARG A 205 -7.00 -10.04 7.34
C ARG A 205 -5.78 -9.39 6.70
N VAL A 206 -4.80 -9.05 7.52
CA VAL A 206 -3.44 -8.77 7.13
C VAL A 206 -2.57 -9.92 7.59
N GLN A 207 -1.60 -10.36 6.79
CA GLN A 207 -0.57 -11.30 7.17
C GLN A 207 0.80 -10.65 7.10
N LYS A 208 1.67 -10.93 8.08
CA LYS A 208 3.05 -10.47 8.18
C LYS A 208 4.01 -11.63 7.92
N PHE A 209 5.03 -11.36 7.12
CA PHE A 209 6.08 -12.31 6.74
C PHE A 209 7.47 -11.69 6.93
N THR A 210 8.49 -12.52 7.00
CA THR A 210 9.87 -12.11 6.78
C THR A 210 10.07 -11.72 5.30
N SER A 211 11.19 -11.09 4.98
CA SER A 211 11.54 -10.68 3.60
C SER A 211 11.58 -11.84 2.59
N ASN A 212 11.73 -13.09 3.05
CA ASN A 212 11.77 -14.29 2.21
C ASN A 212 10.49 -15.13 2.28
N GLY A 213 9.39 -14.58 2.85
CA GLY A 213 8.08 -15.23 2.86
C GLY A 213 7.79 -16.19 4.01
N THR A 214 8.62 -16.24 5.07
CA THR A 214 8.29 -17.00 6.27
C THR A 214 7.19 -16.27 7.06
N PHE A 215 6.07 -16.96 7.33
CA PHE A 215 4.96 -16.40 8.11
C PHE A 215 5.40 -16.02 9.54
N ILE A 216 4.98 -14.83 9.99
CA ILE A 216 5.26 -14.34 11.35
C ILE A 216 3.97 -14.18 12.15
N ASN A 217 2.98 -13.47 11.62
CA ASN A 217 1.76 -13.10 12.33
C ASN A 217 0.62 -12.75 11.36
N LYS A 218 -0.60 -12.70 11.89
CA LYS A 218 -1.78 -12.21 11.18
C LYS A 218 -2.75 -11.53 12.13
N TRP A 219 -3.56 -10.62 11.62
CA TRP A 219 -4.67 -10.01 12.35
C TRP A 219 -5.80 -9.63 11.39
N GLY A 220 -6.98 -9.47 11.94
CA GLY A 220 -8.18 -9.12 11.21
C GLY A 220 -9.22 -10.24 11.26
N SER A 221 -10.46 -9.85 11.00
CA SER A 221 -11.63 -10.73 10.84
C SER A 221 -12.71 -9.96 10.09
N TYR A 222 -13.70 -10.66 9.55
CA TYR A 222 -14.83 -10.00 8.88
C TYR A 222 -15.61 -9.10 9.81
N GLY A 223 -15.85 -7.84 9.41
CA GLY A 223 -16.68 -6.90 10.15
C GLY A 223 -16.37 -5.44 9.87
N SER A 224 -16.89 -4.54 10.75
CA SER A 224 -16.68 -3.09 10.67
C SER A 224 -16.15 -2.48 11.97
N GLY A 225 -15.89 -3.30 12.99
CA GLY A 225 -15.28 -2.86 14.25
C GLY A 225 -13.78 -2.53 14.08
N ASN A 226 -13.15 -2.14 15.18
CA ASN A 226 -11.72 -1.90 15.24
C ASN A 226 -10.97 -3.24 15.04
N GLY A 227 -10.04 -3.27 14.08
CA GLY A 227 -9.32 -4.47 13.71
C GLY A 227 -10.12 -5.47 12.87
N GLN A 228 -11.32 -5.11 12.44
CA GLN A 228 -12.12 -5.91 11.50
C GLN A 228 -12.14 -5.27 10.12
N PHE A 229 -12.27 -6.10 9.08
CA PHE A 229 -12.26 -5.68 7.68
C PHE A 229 -13.40 -6.32 6.90
N LYS A 230 -13.85 -5.62 5.85
CA LYS A 230 -14.71 -6.22 4.81
C LYS A 230 -13.95 -6.47 3.52
N GLN A 231 -13.07 -5.57 3.13
CA GLN A 231 -12.18 -5.70 1.99
C GLN A 231 -10.90 -4.89 2.26
N PRO A 232 -9.93 -5.42 3.03
CA PRO A 232 -8.64 -4.78 3.18
C PRO A 232 -7.95 -4.74 1.81
N ALA A 233 -7.71 -3.52 1.30
CA ALA A 233 -7.13 -3.26 -0.02
C ALA A 233 -5.71 -2.73 0.10
N GLY A 234 -5.48 -1.44 -0.12
CA GLY A 234 -4.17 -0.82 0.00
C GLY A 234 -3.61 -0.92 1.42
N ILE A 235 -2.31 -1.13 1.51
CA ILE A 235 -1.56 -1.26 2.76
C ILE A 235 -0.25 -0.49 2.66
N ALA A 236 0.13 0.23 3.70
CA ALA A 236 1.40 0.96 3.78
C ALA A 236 2.02 0.86 5.17
N THR A 237 3.32 1.14 5.28
CA THR A 237 4.02 1.24 6.56
C THR A 237 4.61 2.64 6.75
N ASP A 238 4.67 3.13 8.00
CA ASP A 238 5.39 4.36 8.33
C ASP A 238 6.83 4.07 8.81
N ALA A 239 7.62 5.12 9.05
CA ALA A 239 8.99 5.02 9.52
C ALA A 239 9.14 4.29 10.88
N PHE A 240 8.05 4.16 11.64
CA PHE A 240 7.98 3.44 12.91
C PHE A 240 7.44 2.02 12.76
N SER A 241 7.31 1.53 11.52
CA SER A 241 6.73 0.23 11.17
C SER A 241 5.26 0.07 11.60
N ASN A 242 4.51 1.18 11.83
CA ASN A 242 3.06 1.06 11.95
C ASN A 242 2.45 0.76 10.59
N VAL A 243 1.37 -0.02 10.61
CA VAL A 243 0.70 -0.51 9.40
C VAL A 243 -0.62 0.23 9.20
N TYR A 244 -0.82 0.75 8.01
CA TYR A 244 -2.03 1.45 7.57
C TYR A 244 -2.75 0.61 6.54
N VAL A 245 -4.03 0.40 6.72
CA VAL A 245 -4.85 -0.44 5.84
C VAL A 245 -6.10 0.31 5.41
N VAL A 246 -6.30 0.43 4.11
CA VAL A 246 -7.57 0.89 3.54
C VAL A 246 -8.56 -0.27 3.57
N ASP A 247 -9.71 -0.09 4.19
CA ASP A 247 -10.83 -1.00 4.04
C ASP A 247 -11.82 -0.44 2.99
N LYS A 248 -11.66 -0.90 1.77
CA LYS A 248 -12.40 -0.43 0.59
C LYS A 248 -13.92 -0.49 0.79
N SER A 249 -14.44 -1.58 1.35
CA SER A 249 -15.88 -1.77 1.55
C SER A 249 -16.43 -1.08 2.79
N ASN A 250 -15.64 -0.92 3.84
CA ASN A 250 -16.03 -0.12 5.00
C ASN A 250 -15.78 1.38 4.80
N ASN A 251 -15.04 1.76 3.73
CA ASN A 251 -14.67 3.15 3.42
C ASN A 251 -13.99 3.85 4.59
N ASN A 252 -13.03 3.18 5.20
CA ASN A 252 -12.20 3.74 6.27
C ASN A 252 -10.76 3.28 6.15
N ILE A 253 -9.89 3.92 6.93
CA ILE A 253 -8.49 3.59 7.05
C ILE A 253 -8.23 3.22 8.49
N GLN A 254 -7.53 2.12 8.73
CA GLN A 254 -7.16 1.67 10.06
C GLN A 254 -5.64 1.65 10.20
N LYS A 255 -5.13 2.13 11.34
CA LYS A 255 -3.71 2.10 11.71
C LYS A 255 -3.49 1.09 12.83
N PHE A 256 -2.42 0.32 12.70
CA PHE A 256 -2.00 -0.72 13.64
C PHE A 256 -0.52 -0.56 13.98
N THR A 257 -0.10 -1.14 15.11
CA THR A 257 1.31 -1.42 15.35
C THR A 257 1.81 -2.50 14.38
N ASN A 258 3.12 -2.68 14.30
CA ASN A 258 3.76 -3.74 13.50
C ASN A 258 3.39 -5.18 13.92
N ASN A 259 2.71 -5.34 15.06
CA ASN A 259 2.19 -6.61 15.56
C ASN A 259 0.67 -6.75 15.44
N GLY A 260 -0.01 -5.80 14.78
CA GLY A 260 -1.43 -5.84 14.53
C GLY A 260 -2.31 -5.31 15.68
N THR A 261 -1.74 -4.63 16.69
CA THR A 261 -2.55 -3.96 17.70
C THR A 261 -3.17 -2.71 17.09
N PHE A 262 -4.50 -2.58 17.15
CA PHE A 262 -5.24 -1.43 16.65
C PHE A 262 -4.83 -0.14 17.38
N ILE A 263 -4.58 0.92 16.60
CA ILE A 263 -4.22 2.25 17.11
C ILE A 263 -5.38 3.22 16.91
N THR A 264 -5.78 3.46 15.66
CA THR A 264 -6.84 4.41 15.32
C THR A 264 -7.51 4.06 13.99
N LYS A 265 -8.66 4.70 13.74
CA LYS A 265 -9.44 4.58 12.51
C LYS A 265 -10.03 5.92 12.12
N TRP A 266 -9.99 6.27 10.83
CA TRP A 266 -10.58 7.50 10.31
C TRP A 266 -11.15 7.30 8.91
N ALA A 267 -11.70 8.35 8.36
CA ALA A 267 -12.50 8.42 7.15
C ALA A 267 -13.86 7.71 7.28
N SER A 268 -14.75 7.98 6.36
CA SER A 268 -16.08 7.38 6.23
C SER A 268 -16.55 7.47 4.79
N LYS A 269 -17.59 6.73 4.44
CA LYS A 269 -18.16 6.74 3.09
C LYS A 269 -18.69 8.11 2.71
N GLY A 270 -18.29 8.63 1.54
CA GLY A 270 -18.82 9.86 0.97
C GLY A 270 -17.86 10.52 -0.01
N ASN A 271 -18.20 11.75 -0.41
CA ASN A 271 -17.43 12.56 -1.35
C ASN A 271 -16.94 13.89 -0.75
N GLU A 272 -17.29 14.20 0.50
CA GLU A 272 -16.78 15.37 1.19
C GLU A 272 -15.29 15.23 1.54
N LYS A 273 -14.66 16.33 1.94
CA LYS A 273 -13.27 16.34 2.42
C LYS A 273 -13.12 15.41 3.62
N GLY A 274 -12.20 14.44 3.53
CA GLY A 274 -11.97 13.43 4.57
C GLY A 274 -12.89 12.21 4.49
N GLN A 275 -13.87 12.21 3.61
CA GLN A 275 -14.63 11.01 3.23
C GLN A 275 -13.98 10.33 2.03
N ILE A 276 -14.14 9.01 1.91
CA ILE A 276 -13.61 8.21 0.81
C ILE A 276 -14.70 7.30 0.23
N SER A 277 -14.50 6.89 -1.01
CA SER A 277 -15.39 5.94 -1.68
C SER A 277 -14.58 4.88 -2.41
N GLY A 278 -14.61 3.64 -1.92
CA GLY A 278 -13.95 2.53 -2.58
C GLY A 278 -12.47 2.79 -2.88
N ALA A 279 -11.74 3.41 -1.93
CA ALA A 279 -10.33 3.70 -2.09
C ALA A 279 -9.55 2.39 -2.26
N GLU A 280 -8.59 2.39 -3.21
CA GLU A 280 -7.82 1.20 -3.57
C GLU A 280 -6.48 1.16 -2.87
N ASP A 281 -5.81 2.31 -2.71
CA ASP A 281 -4.44 2.32 -2.22
C ASP A 281 -4.14 3.49 -1.27
N ILE A 282 -3.04 3.34 -0.54
CA ILE A 282 -2.55 4.25 0.49
C ILE A 282 -1.02 4.26 0.49
N PHE A 283 -0.43 5.43 0.67
CA PHE A 283 1.00 5.61 0.89
C PHE A 283 1.24 6.51 2.10
N VAL A 284 2.32 6.26 2.83
CA VAL A 284 2.76 7.10 3.96
C VAL A 284 4.17 7.59 3.67
N ASP A 285 4.34 8.91 3.58
CA ASP A 285 5.65 9.49 3.33
C ASP A 285 6.53 9.54 4.59
N SER A 286 7.79 9.92 4.43
CA SER A 286 8.76 10.01 5.53
C SER A 286 8.40 11.05 6.60
N SER A 287 7.51 11.99 6.30
CA SER A 287 6.98 12.98 7.22
C SER A 287 5.79 12.46 8.04
N GLY A 288 5.25 11.28 7.66
CA GLY A 288 4.05 10.69 8.24
C GLY A 288 2.75 11.19 7.60
N ASP A 289 2.82 11.93 6.50
CA ASP A 289 1.66 12.32 5.73
C ASP A 289 1.10 11.11 4.96
N VAL A 290 -0.22 10.96 4.98
CA VAL A 290 -0.90 9.81 4.40
C VAL A 290 -1.61 10.22 3.12
N TYR A 291 -1.25 9.59 2.01
CA TYR A 291 -1.86 9.80 0.70
C TYR A 291 -2.79 8.63 0.36
N VAL A 292 -3.96 8.93 -0.16
CA VAL A 292 -4.99 7.93 -0.46
C VAL A 292 -5.48 8.10 -1.89
N ALA A 293 -5.44 7.02 -2.66
CA ALA A 293 -6.13 6.93 -3.93
C ALA A 293 -7.63 6.70 -3.67
N ASP A 294 -8.41 7.80 -3.64
CA ASP A 294 -9.86 7.81 -3.39
C ASP A 294 -10.60 7.51 -4.71
N THR A 295 -10.48 6.26 -5.13
CA THR A 295 -10.75 5.76 -6.47
C THR A 295 -12.17 6.01 -6.92
N GLY A 296 -13.17 5.71 -6.07
CA GLY A 296 -14.57 5.92 -6.42
C GLY A 296 -14.99 7.39 -6.49
N ASN A 297 -14.15 8.29 -6.00
CA ASN A 297 -14.32 9.74 -6.15
C ASN A 297 -13.35 10.35 -7.20
N SER A 298 -12.56 9.52 -7.89
CA SER A 298 -11.61 9.93 -8.93
C SER A 298 -10.65 11.03 -8.48
N ARG A 299 -10.10 10.91 -7.27
CA ARG A 299 -9.23 11.93 -6.67
C ARG A 299 -8.16 11.33 -5.75
N ILE A 300 -7.19 12.16 -5.38
CA ILE A 300 -6.20 11.88 -4.34
C ILE A 300 -6.49 12.77 -3.13
N GLN A 301 -6.37 12.22 -1.92
CA GLN A 301 -6.42 12.98 -0.68
C GLN A 301 -5.13 12.80 0.12
N LYS A 302 -4.59 13.90 0.65
CA LYS A 302 -3.47 13.90 1.59
C LYS A 302 -3.98 14.24 2.98
N PHE A 303 -3.68 13.37 3.94
CA PHE A 303 -3.99 13.55 5.35
C PHE A 303 -2.72 13.82 6.16
N ASN A 304 -2.83 14.64 7.18
CA ASN A 304 -1.80 14.88 8.17
C ASN A 304 -2.33 14.55 9.58
N THR A 305 -1.43 14.27 10.52
CA THR A 305 -1.73 14.05 11.94
C THR A 305 -1.60 15.35 12.72
N TYR A 306 -2.47 15.54 13.71
CA TYR A 306 -2.37 16.57 14.73
C TYR A 306 -1.97 15.98 16.07
#